data_a6e00c5ab4ae0b8d162b6cd933a1eee0
#
_entry.id   a6e00c5ab4ae0b8d162b6cd933a1eee0
#
_cell.length_a   1.000
_cell.length_b   1.000
_cell.length_c   1.000
_cell.angle_alpha   90.00
_cell.angle_beta   90.00
_cell.angle_gamma   90.00
#
_symmetry.space_group_name_H-M   'P 1'
#
loop_
_entity.id
_entity.type
_entity.pdbx_description
1 polymer ?
#
loop_
_entity_poly.entity_id
_entity_poly.type
_entity_poly.pdbx_seq_one_letter_code
_entity_poly.pdbx_strand_id
1 'polypeptide(L)'
;VETSSSAASWPATRAELRKGALLPWMALAAGVASIPASVIFINLGDPGHSHLAHRLSALGSILSIILSCTGVIGGCMVWIRRRTRQILLRHPWLEYRVGHVTNGRYEWVELKDVNDTRISQLIVSSWVHQIGEVVDNGSSIVWFAGDPRKRGVLSTPGGANLRYAYYRGDISEPKRMDVREAGLARFGGKDDRRYPSPRTLRRVCAFAFDWLLHFGTAAAVVIFGKGVIPLAGAVALGAWLTTSFVNRVILQGVFHTTVGKALFGLCVIQPGDGLFPSYGRLTKVWFMTLYFSVMLPLALFGGDGPGPDNLSDYFLPAVRRRDLRVQTEFL
;
A
#
# COMPACT_ATOMS: atom_id res chain seq x y z
N VAL A 1 -21.25 22.14 19.40
CA VAL A 1 -21.30 20.68 19.29
C VAL A 1 -21.45 20.13 20.70
N GLU A 2 -22.52 19.38 20.97
CA GLU A 2 -22.75 18.74 22.28
C GLU A 2 -21.57 17.82 22.64
N THR A 3 -20.81 18.25 23.62
CA THR A 3 -19.48 17.73 23.98
C THR A 3 -19.49 16.44 24.80
N SER A 4 -20.61 15.75 24.94
CA SER A 4 -20.75 14.62 25.87
C SER A 4 -20.78 13.23 25.27
N SER A 5 -20.94 13.07 23.96
CA SER A 5 -21.00 11.75 23.33
C SER A 5 -19.65 11.32 22.75
N SER A 6 -19.26 10.05 22.98
CA SER A 6 -18.04 9.50 22.39
C SER A 6 -18.09 9.55 20.86
N ALA A 7 -16.95 9.72 20.21
CA ALA A 7 -16.86 9.74 18.74
C ALA A 7 -17.41 8.46 18.09
N ALA A 8 -17.34 7.33 18.81
CA ALA A 8 -17.90 6.05 18.36
C ALA A 8 -19.43 6.02 18.32
N SER A 9 -20.12 6.96 18.98
CA SER A 9 -21.60 7.00 18.99
C SER A 9 -22.20 7.52 17.68
N TRP A 10 -21.41 8.20 16.85
CA TRP A 10 -21.85 8.76 15.58
C TRP A 10 -22.18 7.69 14.54
N PRO A 11 -23.31 7.78 13.83
CA PRO A 11 -23.75 6.76 12.88
C PRO A 11 -22.73 6.47 11.77
N ALA A 12 -22.16 7.51 11.15
CA ALA A 12 -21.14 7.36 10.09
C ALA A 12 -19.86 6.71 10.63
N THR A 13 -19.41 7.07 11.83
CA THR A 13 -18.26 6.44 12.49
C THR A 13 -18.49 4.95 12.73
N ARG A 14 -19.70 4.56 13.18
CA ARG A 14 -20.06 3.15 13.36
C ARG A 14 -20.09 2.39 12.04
N ALA A 15 -20.60 2.99 10.99
CA ALA A 15 -20.62 2.40 9.65
C ALA A 15 -19.20 2.15 9.15
N GLU A 16 -18.29 3.13 9.27
CA GLU A 16 -16.88 2.99 8.88
C GLU A 16 -16.14 1.94 9.74
N LEU A 17 -16.38 1.86 11.03
CA LEU A 17 -15.80 0.83 11.88
C LEU A 17 -16.26 -0.58 11.51
N ARG A 18 -17.46 -0.75 10.95
CA ARG A 18 -17.97 -2.04 10.46
C ARG A 18 -17.43 -2.40 9.08
N LYS A 19 -17.17 -1.41 8.25
CA LYS A 19 -16.70 -1.58 6.88
C LYS A 19 -15.38 -2.35 6.84
N GLY A 20 -15.36 -3.47 6.13
CA GLY A 20 -14.17 -4.32 6.01
C GLY A 20 -13.65 -4.92 7.32
N ALA A 21 -14.49 -5.09 8.35
CA ALA A 21 -14.06 -5.58 9.66
C ALA A 21 -13.56 -7.03 9.63
N LEU A 22 -14.10 -7.86 8.75
CA LEU A 22 -13.76 -9.29 8.66
C LEU A 22 -12.43 -9.55 7.97
N LEU A 23 -12.05 -8.74 6.97
CA LEU A 23 -10.87 -8.97 6.15
C LEU A 23 -9.56 -9.09 6.96
N PRO A 24 -9.24 -8.22 7.93
CA PRO A 24 -8.05 -8.37 8.77
C PRO A 24 -8.05 -9.65 9.60
N TRP A 25 -9.21 -10.06 10.09
CA TRP A 25 -9.34 -11.31 10.86
C TRP A 25 -9.17 -12.54 9.98
N MET A 26 -9.72 -12.53 8.76
CA MET A 26 -9.50 -13.61 7.80
C MET A 26 -8.02 -13.72 7.41
N ALA A 27 -7.36 -12.61 7.18
CA ALA A 27 -5.93 -12.57 6.88
C ALA A 27 -5.09 -13.12 8.06
N LEU A 28 -5.42 -12.71 9.29
CA LEU A 28 -4.76 -13.21 10.49
C LEU A 28 -5.00 -14.72 10.68
N ALA A 29 -6.24 -15.19 10.53
CA ALA A 29 -6.59 -16.60 10.64
C ALA A 29 -5.87 -17.45 9.59
N ALA A 30 -5.79 -16.97 8.33
CA ALA A 30 -5.03 -17.64 7.28
C ALA A 30 -3.53 -17.77 7.62
N GLY A 31 -2.95 -16.70 8.20
CA GLY A 31 -1.56 -16.73 8.67
C GLY A 31 -1.35 -17.70 9.83
N VAL A 32 -2.24 -17.73 10.80
CA VAL A 32 -2.17 -18.68 11.92
C VAL A 32 -2.32 -20.13 11.43
N ALA A 33 -3.27 -20.38 10.50
CA ALA A 33 -3.48 -21.70 9.91
C ALA A 33 -2.30 -22.16 9.04
N SER A 34 -1.49 -21.25 8.51
CA SER A 34 -0.30 -21.61 7.74
C SER A 34 0.78 -22.27 8.56
N ILE A 35 0.83 -22.05 9.90
CA ILE A 35 1.85 -22.60 10.78
C ILE A 35 1.79 -24.16 10.85
N PRO A 36 0.64 -24.78 11.23
CA PRO A 36 0.54 -26.23 11.21
C PRO A 36 0.61 -26.80 9.78
N ALA A 37 0.09 -26.08 8.79
CA ALA A 37 0.22 -26.50 7.40
C ALA A 37 1.68 -26.56 6.96
N SER A 38 2.53 -25.63 7.36
CA SER A 38 3.98 -25.67 7.08
C SER A 38 4.65 -26.93 7.62
N VAL A 39 4.31 -27.34 8.83
CA VAL A 39 4.86 -28.56 9.44
C VAL A 39 4.46 -29.80 8.64
N ILE A 40 3.20 -29.89 8.21
CA ILE A 40 2.72 -31.00 7.37
C ILE A 40 3.48 -31.03 6.03
N PHE A 41 3.62 -29.87 5.38
CA PHE A 41 4.32 -29.81 4.08
C PHE A 41 5.82 -30.11 4.19
N ILE A 42 6.48 -29.72 5.31
CA ILE A 42 7.88 -30.06 5.55
C ILE A 42 8.03 -31.57 5.70
N ASN A 43 7.16 -32.23 6.48
CA ASN A 43 7.20 -33.68 6.67
C ASN A 43 6.94 -34.46 5.37
N LEU A 44 6.06 -33.96 4.49
CA LEU A 44 5.86 -34.53 3.15
C LEU A 44 7.11 -34.45 2.26
N GLY A 45 8.07 -33.60 2.61
CA GLY A 45 9.35 -33.45 1.91
C GLY A 45 10.44 -34.45 2.32
N ASP A 46 10.17 -35.32 3.28
CA ASP A 46 11.16 -36.29 3.76
C ASP A 46 11.55 -37.33 2.70
N PRO A 47 12.81 -37.85 2.72
CA PRO A 47 13.37 -38.71 1.67
C PRO A 47 12.59 -40.00 1.41
N GLY A 48 11.75 -40.45 2.33
CA GLY A 48 10.95 -41.67 2.21
C GLY A 48 9.67 -41.52 1.39
N HIS A 49 9.32 -40.32 0.95
CA HIS A 49 8.08 -40.07 0.25
C HIS A 49 8.23 -40.03 -1.29
N SER A 50 7.10 -40.16 -1.99
CA SER A 50 7.06 -40.16 -3.44
C SER A 50 7.47 -38.79 -4.05
N HIS A 51 7.88 -38.79 -5.33
CA HIS A 51 8.21 -37.55 -6.04
C HIS A 51 7.05 -36.55 -6.06
N LEU A 52 5.80 -37.01 -6.07
CA LEU A 52 4.64 -36.16 -5.96
C LEU A 52 4.55 -35.45 -4.60
N ALA A 53 4.82 -36.18 -3.51
CA ALA A 53 4.82 -35.62 -2.17
C ALA A 53 5.89 -34.51 -2.02
N HIS A 54 7.08 -34.70 -2.58
CA HIS A 54 8.11 -33.66 -2.60
C HIS A 54 7.68 -32.38 -3.35
N ARG A 55 6.98 -32.53 -4.49
CA ARG A 55 6.45 -31.38 -5.24
C ARG A 55 5.36 -30.65 -4.45
N LEU A 56 4.44 -31.40 -3.82
CA LEU A 56 3.41 -30.85 -2.94
C LEU A 56 4.00 -30.14 -1.72
N SER A 57 5.06 -30.71 -1.12
CA SER A 57 5.81 -30.08 -0.03
C SER A 57 6.39 -28.72 -0.43
N ALA A 58 7.03 -28.64 -1.60
CA ALA A 58 7.61 -27.38 -2.08
C ALA A 58 6.53 -26.30 -2.33
N LEU A 59 5.44 -26.64 -3.00
CA LEU A 59 4.32 -25.74 -3.23
C LEU A 59 3.66 -25.30 -1.92
N GLY A 60 3.41 -26.24 -1.02
CA GLY A 60 2.80 -25.97 0.27
C GLY A 60 3.68 -25.06 1.15
N SER A 61 4.99 -25.23 1.10
CA SER A 61 5.94 -24.37 1.82
C SER A 61 5.89 -22.93 1.30
N ILE A 62 5.88 -22.75 -0.02
CA ILE A 62 5.74 -21.41 -0.64
C ILE A 62 4.42 -20.77 -0.23
N LEU A 63 3.32 -21.50 -0.34
CA LEU A 63 2.00 -21.02 0.04
C LEU A 63 1.94 -20.65 1.52
N SER A 64 2.56 -21.45 2.39
CA SER A 64 2.64 -21.19 3.83
C SER A 64 3.39 -19.89 4.14
N ILE A 65 4.48 -19.60 3.43
CA ILE A 65 5.21 -18.33 3.57
C ILE A 65 4.32 -17.16 3.19
N ILE A 66 3.63 -17.23 2.07
CA ILE A 66 2.72 -16.18 1.60
C ILE A 66 1.59 -15.94 2.63
N LEU A 67 0.99 -17.01 3.13
CA LEU A 67 -0.08 -16.93 4.12
C LEU A 67 0.43 -16.39 5.45
N SER A 68 1.65 -16.75 5.87
CA SER A 68 2.27 -16.20 7.08
C SER A 68 2.50 -14.70 6.97
N CYS A 69 3.03 -14.22 5.84
CA CYS A 69 3.15 -12.77 5.58
C CYS A 69 1.79 -12.07 5.60
N THR A 70 0.77 -12.69 4.99
CA THR A 70 -0.60 -12.19 5.01
C THR A 70 -1.15 -12.12 6.44
N GLY A 71 -0.84 -13.12 7.27
CA GLY A 71 -1.20 -13.14 8.69
C GLY A 71 -0.60 -12.00 9.50
N VAL A 72 0.67 -11.70 9.27
CA VAL A 72 1.34 -10.55 9.93
C VAL A 72 0.64 -9.25 9.56
N ILE A 73 0.36 -9.04 8.27
CA ILE A 73 -0.38 -7.87 7.80
C ILE A 73 -1.76 -7.81 8.46
N GLY A 74 -2.48 -8.94 8.49
CA GLY A 74 -3.78 -9.05 9.16
C GLY A 74 -3.71 -8.67 10.63
N GLY A 75 -2.69 -9.16 11.36
CA GLY A 75 -2.43 -8.82 12.77
C GLY A 75 -2.22 -7.33 13.00
N CYS A 76 -1.40 -6.69 12.16
CA CYS A 76 -1.17 -5.25 12.20
C CYS A 76 -2.46 -4.46 11.96
N MET A 77 -3.25 -4.86 10.95
CA MET A 77 -4.54 -4.21 10.67
C MET A 77 -5.54 -4.37 11.81
N VAL A 78 -5.62 -5.56 12.43
CA VAL A 78 -6.46 -5.79 13.63
C VAL A 78 -6.01 -4.90 14.77
N TRP A 79 -4.70 -4.79 15.01
CA TRP A 79 -4.15 -3.94 16.07
C TRP A 79 -4.48 -2.46 15.84
N ILE A 80 -4.27 -1.92 14.63
CA ILE A 80 -4.61 -0.53 14.28
C ILE A 80 -6.11 -0.30 14.48
N ARG A 81 -6.97 -1.19 14.00
CA ARG A 81 -8.43 -1.08 14.18
C ARG A 81 -8.85 -1.11 15.64
N ARG A 82 -8.27 -1.98 16.46
CA ARG A 82 -8.52 -2.00 17.90
C ARG A 82 -8.12 -0.67 18.56
N ARG A 83 -6.95 -0.15 18.21
CA ARG A 83 -6.48 1.17 18.70
C ARG A 83 -7.40 2.30 18.28
N THR A 84 -7.76 2.37 17.00
CA THR A 84 -8.73 3.34 16.47
C THR A 84 -10.04 3.28 17.24
N ARG A 85 -10.62 2.08 17.42
CA ARG A 85 -11.85 1.91 18.18
C ARG A 85 -11.72 2.37 19.63
N GLN A 86 -10.62 2.04 20.31
CA GLN A 86 -10.38 2.47 21.69
C GLN A 86 -10.32 3.99 21.84
N ILE A 87 -9.68 4.69 20.88
CA ILE A 87 -9.61 6.14 20.88
C ILE A 87 -11.01 6.74 20.70
N LEU A 88 -11.75 6.26 19.71
CA LEU A 88 -13.11 6.75 19.41
C LEU A 88 -14.12 6.49 20.53
N LEU A 89 -13.93 5.44 21.33
CA LEU A 89 -14.76 5.17 22.51
C LEU A 89 -14.45 6.09 23.69
N ARG A 90 -13.21 6.59 23.79
CA ARG A 90 -12.75 7.39 24.93
C ARG A 90 -12.82 8.89 24.71
N HIS A 91 -12.79 9.33 23.47
CA HIS A 91 -12.71 10.75 23.12
C HIS A 91 -13.92 11.17 22.28
N PRO A 92 -14.45 12.39 22.49
CA PRO A 92 -15.43 12.99 21.60
C PRO A 92 -14.74 13.45 20.31
N TRP A 93 -15.52 13.75 19.28
CA TRP A 93 -15.05 14.50 18.12
C TRP A 93 -14.85 15.97 18.49
N LEU A 94 -13.69 16.50 18.17
CA LEU A 94 -13.38 17.92 18.24
C LEU A 94 -13.07 18.43 16.83
N GLU A 95 -13.51 19.63 16.55
CA GLU A 95 -13.30 20.27 15.26
C GLU A 95 -11.99 21.06 15.27
N TYR A 96 -11.17 20.84 14.24
CA TYR A 96 -9.91 21.54 14.06
C TYR A 96 -9.81 22.06 12.64
N ARG A 97 -9.16 23.23 12.49
CA ARG A 97 -8.67 23.64 11.18
C ARG A 97 -7.42 22.83 10.84
N VAL A 98 -7.24 22.53 9.57
CA VAL A 98 -6.08 21.76 9.11
C VAL A 98 -5.35 22.45 7.99
N GLY A 99 -4.03 22.25 8.00
CA GLY A 99 -3.15 22.52 6.88
C GLY A 99 -2.49 21.22 6.43
N HIS A 100 -2.46 20.98 5.13
CA HIS A 100 -1.65 19.90 4.57
C HIS A 100 -0.24 20.41 4.34
N VAL A 101 0.73 19.69 4.85
CA VAL A 101 2.13 20.11 4.81
C VAL A 101 2.98 18.95 4.32
N THR A 102 3.97 19.24 3.48
CA THR A 102 4.97 18.28 3.03
C THR A 102 6.35 18.91 3.01
N ASN A 103 7.37 18.14 3.36
CA ASN A 103 8.77 18.56 3.19
C ASN A 103 9.48 17.77 2.07
N GLY A 104 8.72 17.14 1.19
CA GLY A 104 9.24 16.28 0.13
C GLY A 104 9.50 14.84 0.60
N ARG A 105 9.65 14.60 1.88
CA ARG A 105 9.93 13.28 2.46
C ARG A 105 8.73 12.67 3.16
N TYR A 106 7.95 13.50 3.85
CA TYR A 106 6.77 13.09 4.60
C TYR A 106 5.62 14.03 4.31
N GLU A 107 4.42 13.48 4.31
CA GLU A 107 3.17 14.23 4.32
C GLU A 107 2.57 14.17 5.72
N TRP A 108 2.19 15.32 6.26
CA TRP A 108 1.50 15.42 7.54
C TRP A 108 0.41 16.46 7.53
N VAL A 109 -0.40 16.40 8.55
CA VAL A 109 -1.51 17.31 8.78
C VAL A 109 -1.17 18.20 9.97
N GLU A 110 -1.15 19.51 9.77
CA GLU A 110 -1.13 20.46 10.88
C GLU A 110 -2.53 20.64 11.43
N LEU A 111 -2.70 20.35 12.71
CA LEU A 111 -3.91 20.74 13.42
C LEU A 111 -3.75 22.16 13.93
N LYS A 112 -4.73 22.99 13.66
CA LYS A 112 -4.78 24.40 14.06
C LYS A 112 -6.04 24.68 14.88
N ASP A 113 -5.91 25.62 15.81
CA ASP A 113 -7.03 26.14 16.58
C ASP A 113 -7.89 27.10 15.71
N VAL A 114 -9.00 27.55 16.27
CA VAL A 114 -9.91 28.53 15.67
C VAL A 114 -9.15 29.81 15.27
N ASN A 115 -8.12 30.17 16.02
CA ASN A 115 -7.25 31.33 15.79
C ASN A 115 -6.12 31.06 14.77
N ASP A 116 -6.17 29.98 14.01
CA ASP A 116 -5.13 29.53 13.06
C ASP A 116 -3.77 29.23 13.72
N THR A 117 -3.73 29.12 15.05
CA THR A 117 -2.52 28.77 15.81
C THR A 117 -2.26 27.27 15.71
N ARG A 118 -1.04 26.89 15.34
CA ARG A 118 -0.63 25.48 15.23
C ARG A 118 -0.63 24.81 16.60
N ILE A 119 -1.39 23.73 16.75
CA ILE A 119 -1.46 22.90 17.95
C ILE A 119 -0.49 21.73 17.85
N SER A 120 -0.50 21.02 16.73
CA SER A 120 0.34 19.85 16.51
C SER A 120 0.52 19.50 15.05
N GLN A 121 1.53 18.67 14.77
CA GLN A 121 1.78 18.06 13.48
C GLN A 121 1.60 16.56 13.59
N LEU A 122 0.70 15.99 12.80
CA LEU A 122 0.34 14.59 12.85
C LEU A 122 0.71 13.89 11.55
N ILE A 123 1.40 12.77 11.67
CA ILE A 123 1.56 11.83 10.56
C ILE A 123 0.30 10.99 10.49
N VAL A 124 -0.33 10.98 9.33
CA VAL A 124 -1.50 10.15 9.08
C VAL A 124 -1.03 8.79 8.61
N SER A 125 -1.40 7.75 9.32
CA SER A 125 -1.13 6.37 8.93
C SER A 125 -1.90 6.04 7.65
N SER A 126 -1.29 6.29 6.53
CA SER A 126 -1.86 6.06 5.21
C SER A 126 -1.43 4.70 4.66
N TRP A 127 -1.99 3.61 5.18
CA TRP A 127 -1.90 2.32 4.49
C TRP A 127 -2.69 2.31 3.18
N VAL A 128 -3.64 3.20 3.04
CA VAL A 128 -4.45 3.33 1.83
C VAL A 128 -4.86 4.80 1.71
N HIS A 129 -4.17 5.52 0.86
CA HIS A 129 -4.59 6.76 0.21
C HIS A 129 -4.54 8.09 0.95
N GLN A 130 -3.92 8.95 0.26
CA GLN A 130 -4.16 10.38 0.10
C GLN A 130 -4.83 11.06 1.31
N ILE A 131 -4.00 11.77 2.03
CA ILE A 131 -4.45 12.79 2.99
C ILE A 131 -5.56 13.64 2.36
N GLY A 132 -5.56 13.83 1.04
CA GLY A 132 -6.60 14.51 0.28
C GLY A 132 -8.03 13.91 0.34
N GLU A 133 -8.22 12.69 0.81
CA GLU A 133 -9.59 12.17 1.07
C GLU A 133 -10.18 12.68 2.39
N VAL A 134 -9.32 13.10 3.32
CA VAL A 134 -9.73 13.62 4.64
C VAL A 134 -9.61 15.14 4.68
N VAL A 135 -8.58 15.67 4.04
CA VAL A 135 -8.36 17.10 3.85
C VAL A 135 -8.74 17.40 2.40
N ASP A 136 -10.03 17.54 2.14
CA ASP A 136 -10.52 17.86 0.81
C ASP A 136 -10.06 19.26 0.40
N ASN A 137 -9.81 19.44 -0.90
CA ASN A 137 -9.30 20.68 -1.52
C ASN A 137 -10.15 21.96 -1.25
N GLY A 138 -11.24 21.84 -0.50
CA GLY A 138 -12.12 22.93 -0.12
C GLY A 138 -12.46 23.02 1.37
N SER A 139 -12.27 21.94 2.16
CA SER A 139 -12.56 21.98 3.59
C SER A 139 -11.28 22.13 4.40
N SER A 140 -11.12 23.28 5.03
CA SER A 140 -10.07 23.53 6.01
C SER A 140 -10.37 22.93 7.40
N ILE A 141 -11.41 22.11 7.52
CA ILE A 141 -11.94 21.61 8.77
C ILE A 141 -11.95 20.08 8.76
N VAL A 142 -11.42 19.49 9.82
CA VAL A 142 -11.52 18.04 10.11
C VAL A 142 -12.02 17.79 11.51
N TRP A 143 -12.55 16.64 11.73
CA TRP A 143 -12.84 16.13 13.05
C TRP A 143 -11.71 15.26 13.56
N PHE A 144 -11.26 15.51 14.79
CA PHE A 144 -10.20 14.77 15.44
C PHE A 144 -10.68 14.23 16.79
N ALA A 145 -10.42 12.97 17.06
CA ALA A 145 -10.66 12.35 18.36
C ALA A 145 -9.35 11.78 18.89
N GLY A 146 -8.93 12.21 20.07
CA GLY A 146 -7.70 11.77 20.70
C GLY A 146 -6.89 12.91 21.34
N ASP A 147 -5.63 12.62 21.63
CA ASP A 147 -4.66 13.62 22.12
C ASP A 147 -3.81 14.13 20.95
N PRO A 148 -3.93 15.41 20.56
CA PRO A 148 -3.17 15.97 19.45
C PRO A 148 -1.65 15.84 19.57
N ARG A 149 -1.13 15.76 20.79
CA ARG A 149 0.30 15.61 21.07
C ARG A 149 0.78 14.18 21.22
N LYS A 150 -0.10 13.21 21.02
CA LYS A 150 0.26 11.77 21.07
C LYS A 150 -0.27 11.04 19.84
N ARG A 151 -1.57 10.83 19.80
CA ARG A 151 -2.24 10.05 18.73
C ARG A 151 -3.74 10.28 18.77
N GLY A 152 -4.35 10.08 17.62
CA GLY A 152 -5.80 10.19 17.49
C GLY A 152 -6.31 9.60 16.20
N VAL A 153 -7.53 9.94 15.89
CA VAL A 153 -8.21 9.57 14.66
C VAL A 153 -8.71 10.84 14.00
N LEU A 154 -8.36 11.02 12.74
CA LEU A 154 -8.88 12.06 11.87
C LEU A 154 -10.09 11.54 11.11
N SER A 155 -11.01 12.41 10.81
CA SER A 155 -12.19 12.13 10.02
C SER A 155 -12.63 13.37 9.26
N THR A 156 -13.32 13.19 8.16
CA THR A 156 -14.12 14.28 7.56
C THR A 156 -15.24 14.69 8.51
N PRO A 157 -15.72 15.94 8.44
CA PRO A 157 -16.89 16.37 9.21
C PRO A 157 -18.05 15.37 9.03
N GLY A 158 -18.65 14.95 10.15
CA GLY A 158 -19.66 13.90 10.15
C GLY A 158 -19.15 12.50 10.57
N GLY A 159 -17.84 12.28 10.72
CA GLY A 159 -17.30 11.04 11.28
C GLY A 159 -17.03 9.92 10.26
N ALA A 160 -16.94 10.26 8.96
CA ALA A 160 -16.58 9.34 7.88
C ALA A 160 -15.07 9.37 7.57
N ASN A 161 -14.57 8.43 6.76
CA ASN A 161 -13.17 8.36 6.32
C ASN A 161 -12.16 8.35 7.48
N LEU A 162 -12.31 7.44 8.41
CA LEU A 162 -11.46 7.34 9.61
C LEU A 162 -10.00 7.08 9.25
N ARG A 163 -9.08 7.91 9.76
CA ARG A 163 -7.64 7.77 9.61
C ARG A 163 -6.95 7.85 10.96
N TYR A 164 -6.14 6.85 11.26
CA TYR A 164 -5.29 6.87 12.45
C TYR A 164 -4.14 7.87 12.23
N ALA A 165 -3.88 8.71 13.22
CA ALA A 165 -2.83 9.71 13.18
C ALA A 165 -2.02 9.70 14.46
N TYR A 166 -0.73 10.00 14.37
CA TYR A 166 0.16 10.06 15.52
C TYR A 166 1.15 11.24 15.42
N TYR A 167 1.49 11.79 16.57
CA TYR A 167 2.45 12.87 16.70
C TYR A 167 3.87 12.32 16.67
N ARG A 168 4.76 12.97 15.94
CA ARG A 168 6.16 12.55 15.79
C ARG A 168 7.18 13.58 16.32
N GLY A 169 6.76 14.60 17.04
CA GLY A 169 7.61 15.71 17.46
C GLY A 169 7.51 16.90 16.50
N ASP A 170 8.13 18.01 16.88
CA ASP A 170 8.19 19.19 16.02
C ASP A 170 9.18 18.93 14.89
N ILE A 171 8.66 18.95 13.68
CA ILE A 171 9.48 18.77 12.47
C ILE A 171 9.94 20.16 12.03
N SER A 172 11.25 20.31 11.87
CA SER A 172 11.86 21.57 11.44
C SER A 172 11.31 22.02 10.08
N GLU A 173 10.89 23.26 10.04
CA GLU A 173 10.29 24.03 8.94
C GLU A 173 9.90 23.27 7.67
N PRO A 174 8.64 22.86 7.57
CA PRO A 174 8.13 22.19 6.39
C PRO A 174 7.98 23.18 5.23
N LYS A 175 8.34 22.74 4.04
CA LYS A 175 7.97 23.46 2.82
C LYS A 175 6.46 23.35 2.66
N ARG A 176 5.73 24.44 2.87
CA ARG A 176 4.28 24.48 2.63
C ARG A 176 4.03 24.19 1.16
N MET A 177 3.31 23.14 0.91
CA MET A 177 2.80 22.84 -0.43
C MET A 177 1.43 23.49 -0.54
N ASP A 178 1.26 24.37 -1.52
CA ASP A 178 -0.07 24.89 -1.79
C ASP A 178 -0.97 23.73 -2.20
N VAL A 179 -2.04 23.48 -1.44
CA VAL A 179 -2.98 22.36 -1.65
C VAL A 179 -3.52 22.38 -3.09
N ARG A 180 -3.57 23.57 -3.69
CA ARG A 180 -3.96 23.80 -5.09
C ARG A 180 -2.99 23.20 -6.11
N GLU A 181 -1.68 23.21 -5.82
CA GLU A 181 -0.65 22.64 -6.73
C GLU A 181 -0.54 21.11 -6.60
N ALA A 182 -0.76 20.55 -5.41
CA ALA A 182 -0.72 19.11 -5.19
C ALA A 182 -1.88 18.38 -5.90
N GLY A 183 -3.03 19.04 -6.09
CA GLY A 183 -4.22 18.45 -6.73
C GLY A 183 -4.23 18.49 -8.25
N LEU A 184 -3.44 19.37 -8.88
CA LEU A 184 -3.70 19.75 -10.27
C LEU A 184 -2.98 18.94 -11.34
N ALA A 185 -2.03 18.04 -11.03
CA ALA A 185 -1.23 17.63 -12.18
C ALA A 185 -0.53 16.29 -12.16
N ARG A 186 -0.82 15.36 -11.29
CA ARG A 186 -0.18 14.04 -11.42
C ARG A 186 -0.91 13.21 -12.45
N PHE A 187 -0.26 13.00 -13.62
CA PHE A 187 -0.78 12.16 -14.68
C PHE A 187 -1.09 10.75 -14.17
N GLY A 188 -2.28 10.25 -14.48
CA GLY A 188 -2.72 8.91 -14.12
C GLY A 188 -3.09 8.73 -12.65
N GLY A 189 -3.24 9.79 -11.88
CA GLY A 189 -3.84 9.79 -10.55
C GLY A 189 -5.26 9.20 -10.55
N LYS A 190 -5.84 8.96 -9.37
CA LYS A 190 -7.19 8.37 -9.23
C LYS A 190 -8.25 9.30 -9.84
N ASP A 191 -8.09 10.60 -9.60
CA ASP A 191 -9.05 11.64 -9.96
C ASP A 191 -8.64 12.40 -11.25
N ASP A 192 -7.64 11.89 -11.96
CA ASP A 192 -7.18 12.48 -13.21
C ASP A 192 -8.22 12.26 -14.31
N ARG A 193 -8.97 13.30 -14.62
CA ARG A 193 -10.02 13.32 -15.65
C ARG A 193 -9.54 12.98 -17.06
N ARG A 194 -8.24 13.12 -17.32
CA ARG A 194 -7.61 12.71 -18.60
C ARG A 194 -7.68 11.21 -18.83
N TYR A 195 -7.83 10.43 -17.76
CA TYR A 195 -7.90 8.97 -17.81
C TYR A 195 -9.15 8.47 -17.06
N PRO A 196 -10.35 8.70 -17.59
CA PRO A 196 -11.62 8.51 -16.88
C PRO A 196 -11.99 7.05 -16.60
N SER A 197 -11.36 6.11 -17.29
CA SER A 197 -11.73 4.69 -17.19
C SER A 197 -11.41 4.09 -15.81
N PRO A 198 -12.32 3.34 -15.18
CA PRO A 198 -12.06 2.67 -13.91
C PRO A 198 -10.93 1.64 -14.06
N ARG A 199 -9.96 1.68 -13.16
CA ARG A 199 -8.68 0.95 -13.30
C ARG A 199 -8.34 0.02 -12.13
N THR A 200 -8.98 0.20 -10.98
CA THR A 200 -8.58 -0.46 -9.72
C THR A 200 -8.55 -1.97 -9.84
N LEU A 201 -9.65 -2.59 -10.27
CA LEU A 201 -9.72 -4.05 -10.42
C LEU A 201 -8.68 -4.56 -11.43
N ARG A 202 -8.56 -3.89 -12.59
CA ARG A 202 -7.59 -4.26 -13.62
C ARG A 202 -6.14 -4.16 -13.14
N ARG A 203 -5.82 -3.14 -12.32
CA ARG A 203 -4.50 -2.97 -11.73
C ARG A 203 -4.19 -4.09 -10.73
N VAL A 204 -5.17 -4.46 -9.90
CA VAL A 204 -5.03 -5.57 -8.94
C VAL A 204 -4.81 -6.88 -9.67
N CYS A 205 -5.63 -7.19 -10.67
CA CYS A 205 -5.49 -8.41 -11.48
C CYS A 205 -4.16 -8.45 -12.24
N ALA A 206 -3.75 -7.33 -12.85
CA ALA A 206 -2.47 -7.25 -13.54
C ALA A 206 -1.28 -7.46 -12.59
N PHE A 207 -1.34 -6.87 -11.40
CA PHE A 207 -0.34 -7.06 -10.36
C PHE A 207 -0.28 -8.51 -9.88
N ALA A 208 -1.43 -9.12 -9.60
CA ALA A 208 -1.51 -10.53 -9.21
C ALA A 208 -0.93 -11.46 -10.28
N PHE A 209 -1.21 -11.19 -11.56
CA PHE A 209 -0.66 -11.97 -12.66
C PHE A 209 0.86 -11.82 -12.81
N ASP A 210 1.39 -10.59 -12.68
CA ASP A 210 2.84 -10.37 -12.67
C ASP A 210 3.51 -11.11 -11.50
N TRP A 211 2.87 -11.11 -10.33
CA TRP A 211 3.36 -11.85 -9.17
C TRP A 211 3.34 -13.36 -9.39
N LEU A 212 2.26 -13.90 -9.92
CA LEU A 212 2.16 -15.33 -10.28
C LEU A 212 3.25 -15.72 -11.28
N LEU A 213 3.55 -14.88 -12.25
CA LEU A 213 4.64 -15.13 -13.21
C LEU A 213 5.99 -15.21 -12.51
N HIS A 214 6.31 -14.23 -11.63
CA HIS A 214 7.60 -14.20 -10.95
C HIS A 214 7.76 -15.33 -9.94
N PHE A 215 6.75 -15.60 -9.13
CA PHE A 215 6.78 -16.70 -8.17
C PHE A 215 6.67 -18.06 -8.85
N GLY A 216 5.90 -18.15 -9.93
CA GLY A 216 5.78 -19.37 -10.71
C GLY A 216 7.12 -19.83 -11.30
N THR A 217 7.93 -18.90 -11.81
CA THR A 217 9.29 -19.23 -12.27
C THR A 217 10.20 -19.71 -11.15
N ALA A 218 10.19 -19.04 -10.00
CA ALA A 218 10.97 -19.50 -8.84
C ALA A 218 10.48 -20.88 -8.34
N ALA A 219 9.18 -21.05 -8.23
CA ALA A 219 8.59 -22.31 -7.83
C ALA A 219 8.92 -23.45 -8.81
N ALA A 220 8.90 -23.20 -10.11
CA ALA A 220 9.30 -24.16 -11.11
C ALA A 220 10.75 -24.63 -10.92
N VAL A 221 11.68 -23.70 -10.65
CA VAL A 221 13.08 -24.05 -10.35
C VAL A 221 13.19 -24.92 -9.11
N VAL A 222 12.45 -24.61 -8.04
CA VAL A 222 12.48 -25.43 -6.81
C VAL A 222 11.87 -26.80 -7.07
N ILE A 223 10.72 -26.86 -7.73
CA ILE A 223 9.98 -28.12 -7.92
C ILE A 223 10.72 -29.07 -8.87
N PHE A 224 11.22 -28.54 -9.99
CA PHE A 224 11.87 -29.35 -11.02
C PHE A 224 13.39 -29.45 -10.87
N GLY A 225 14.00 -28.50 -10.17
CA GLY A 225 15.44 -28.47 -9.95
C GLY A 225 15.93 -29.18 -8.68
N LYS A 226 15.01 -29.54 -7.78
CA LYS A 226 15.39 -30.23 -6.53
C LYS A 226 16.02 -31.60 -6.84
N GLY A 227 17.26 -31.79 -6.33
CA GLY A 227 18.04 -33.00 -6.59
C GLY A 227 18.84 -33.03 -7.91
N VAL A 228 18.58 -32.08 -8.81
CA VAL A 228 19.27 -31.94 -10.11
C VAL A 228 20.15 -30.70 -10.14
N ILE A 229 19.67 -29.59 -9.59
CA ILE A 229 20.36 -28.31 -9.60
C ILE A 229 20.99 -28.08 -8.23
N PRO A 230 22.32 -27.94 -8.13
CA PRO A 230 22.98 -27.51 -6.90
C PRO A 230 22.44 -26.17 -6.46
N LEU A 231 22.22 -25.98 -5.15
CA LEU A 231 21.70 -24.73 -4.59
C LEU A 231 20.38 -24.25 -5.23
N ALA A 232 19.44 -25.17 -5.51
CA ALA A 232 18.17 -24.86 -6.16
C ALA A 232 17.43 -23.65 -5.57
N GLY A 233 17.55 -23.40 -4.27
CA GLY A 233 16.98 -22.21 -3.62
C GLY A 233 17.63 -20.89 -4.08
N ALA A 234 18.95 -20.85 -4.21
CA ALA A 234 19.65 -19.67 -4.73
C ALA A 234 19.37 -19.43 -6.21
N VAL A 235 19.29 -20.51 -7.01
CA VAL A 235 18.91 -20.43 -8.42
C VAL A 235 17.47 -19.97 -8.57
N ALA A 236 16.55 -20.42 -7.70
CA ALA A 236 15.16 -19.95 -7.69
C ALA A 236 15.03 -18.46 -7.36
N LEU A 237 15.82 -17.97 -6.38
CA LEU A 237 15.89 -16.54 -6.07
C LEU A 237 16.43 -15.75 -7.28
N GLY A 238 17.49 -16.24 -7.92
CA GLY A 238 18.03 -15.65 -9.15
C GLY A 238 17.00 -15.62 -10.28
N ALA A 239 16.26 -16.71 -10.49
CA ALA A 239 15.19 -16.81 -11.48
C ALA A 239 14.05 -15.81 -11.19
N TRP A 240 13.64 -15.68 -9.92
CA TRP A 240 12.64 -14.68 -9.51
C TRP A 240 13.10 -13.26 -9.79
N LEU A 241 14.32 -12.90 -9.37
CA LEU A 241 14.91 -11.57 -9.61
C LEU A 241 15.02 -11.26 -11.10
N THR A 242 15.54 -12.22 -11.88
CA THR A 242 15.73 -12.06 -13.33
C THR A 242 14.38 -11.90 -14.04
N THR A 243 13.41 -12.77 -13.77
CA THR A 243 12.07 -12.68 -14.37
C THR A 243 11.39 -11.39 -13.99
N SER A 244 11.52 -10.95 -12.72
CA SER A 244 10.98 -9.68 -12.26
C SER A 244 11.66 -8.49 -12.96
N PHE A 245 12.98 -8.50 -13.11
CA PHE A 245 13.72 -7.45 -13.81
C PHE A 245 13.34 -7.39 -15.30
N VAL A 246 13.36 -8.52 -15.98
CA VAL A 246 12.99 -8.60 -17.40
C VAL A 246 11.56 -8.09 -17.61
N ASN A 247 10.61 -8.52 -16.80
CA ASN A 247 9.20 -8.11 -16.94
C ASN A 247 8.99 -6.63 -16.62
N ARG A 248 9.58 -6.13 -15.52
CA ARG A 248 9.32 -4.78 -15.02
C ARG A 248 10.24 -3.69 -15.56
N VAL A 249 11.40 -4.06 -16.07
CA VAL A 249 12.36 -3.09 -16.63
C VAL A 249 12.44 -3.24 -18.14
N ILE A 250 12.79 -4.43 -18.63
CA ILE A 250 13.04 -4.62 -20.07
C ILE A 250 11.74 -4.58 -20.87
N LEU A 251 10.79 -5.49 -20.58
CA LEU A 251 9.51 -5.53 -21.31
C LEU A 251 8.71 -4.24 -21.13
N GLN A 252 8.68 -3.71 -19.91
CA GLN A 252 7.99 -2.45 -19.65
C GLN A 252 8.68 -1.24 -20.31
N GLY A 253 10.00 -1.26 -20.52
CA GLY A 253 10.72 -0.23 -21.27
C GLY A 253 10.43 -0.30 -22.76
N VAL A 254 10.35 -1.52 -23.34
CA VAL A 254 10.08 -1.71 -24.78
C VAL A 254 8.61 -1.51 -25.12
N PHE A 255 7.72 -2.14 -24.37
CA PHE A 255 6.28 -2.20 -24.67
C PHE A 255 5.42 -1.26 -23.83
N HIS A 256 6.04 -0.50 -22.93
CA HIS A 256 5.39 0.40 -21.95
C HIS A 256 4.38 -0.31 -21.03
N THR A 257 4.52 -1.63 -20.90
CA THR A 257 3.62 -2.48 -20.12
C THR A 257 4.37 -3.72 -19.62
N THR A 258 3.92 -4.30 -18.48
CA THR A 258 4.36 -5.64 -18.06
C THR A 258 3.43 -6.70 -18.67
N VAL A 259 3.77 -7.99 -18.56
CA VAL A 259 2.93 -9.08 -19.07
C VAL A 259 1.53 -9.01 -18.45
N GLY A 260 1.43 -8.88 -17.12
CA GLY A 260 0.13 -8.77 -16.45
C GLY A 260 -0.64 -7.51 -16.88
N LYS A 261 0.02 -6.36 -16.97
CA LYS A 261 -0.63 -5.12 -17.42
C LYS A 261 -1.10 -5.21 -18.88
N ALA A 262 -0.32 -5.87 -19.75
CA ALA A 262 -0.68 -6.08 -21.14
C ALA A 262 -1.98 -6.87 -21.30
N LEU A 263 -2.14 -7.96 -20.54
CA LEU A 263 -3.36 -8.78 -20.52
C LEU A 263 -4.61 -7.96 -20.12
N PHE A 264 -4.45 -6.97 -19.25
CA PHE A 264 -5.56 -6.13 -18.80
C PHE A 264 -5.66 -4.78 -19.53
N GLY A 265 -4.90 -4.59 -20.62
CA GLY A 265 -4.94 -3.40 -21.47
C GLY A 265 -4.44 -2.13 -20.76
N LEU A 266 -3.45 -2.25 -19.87
CA LEU A 266 -2.86 -1.16 -19.13
C LEU A 266 -1.48 -0.79 -19.69
N CYS A 267 -1.16 0.51 -19.70
CA CYS A 267 0.16 1.05 -19.97
C CYS A 267 0.64 1.88 -18.78
N VAL A 268 1.95 2.01 -18.64
CA VAL A 268 2.58 2.75 -17.56
C VAL A 268 3.04 4.10 -18.05
N ILE A 269 2.78 5.14 -17.28
CA ILE A 269 3.18 6.52 -17.58
C ILE A 269 3.91 7.15 -16.39
N GLN A 270 4.62 8.24 -16.63
CA GLN A 270 5.22 9.04 -15.56
C GLN A 270 4.17 9.98 -14.93
N PRO A 271 4.17 10.16 -13.62
CA PRO A 271 3.21 11.03 -12.94
C PRO A 271 3.47 12.52 -13.18
N GLY A 272 4.70 12.92 -13.57
CA GLY A 272 5.08 14.32 -13.75
C GLY A 272 4.69 14.90 -15.11
N ASP A 273 4.87 14.14 -16.17
CA ASP A 273 4.74 14.60 -17.56
C ASP A 273 3.76 13.77 -18.40
N GLY A 274 3.30 12.63 -17.87
CA GLY A 274 2.45 11.71 -18.61
C GLY A 274 3.15 10.88 -19.69
N LEU A 275 4.46 11.07 -19.88
CA LEU A 275 5.25 10.34 -20.88
C LEU A 275 5.55 8.91 -20.40
N PHE A 276 6.11 8.12 -21.31
CA PHE A 276 6.59 6.78 -20.97
C PHE A 276 7.87 6.84 -20.13
N PRO A 277 7.99 6.00 -19.08
CA PRO A 277 9.16 6.02 -18.23
C PRO A 277 10.41 5.49 -18.96
N SER A 278 11.54 6.15 -18.72
CA SER A 278 12.85 5.70 -19.19
C SER A 278 13.32 4.44 -18.47
N TYR A 279 14.25 3.68 -19.05
CA TYR A 279 14.86 2.50 -18.43
C TYR A 279 15.47 2.80 -17.07
N GLY A 280 16.18 3.93 -16.92
CA GLY A 280 16.75 4.36 -15.63
C GLY A 280 15.68 4.58 -14.57
N ARG A 281 14.54 5.15 -14.94
CA ARG A 281 13.39 5.33 -14.02
C ARG A 281 12.77 3.99 -13.64
N LEU A 282 12.60 3.09 -14.61
CA LEU A 282 12.06 1.74 -14.36
C LEU A 282 12.97 0.92 -13.44
N THR A 283 14.29 0.98 -13.67
CA THR A 283 15.29 0.32 -12.82
C THR A 283 15.23 0.87 -11.38
N LYS A 284 15.17 2.21 -11.22
CA LYS A 284 15.03 2.82 -9.92
C LYS A 284 13.76 2.35 -9.20
N VAL A 285 12.62 2.32 -9.90
CA VAL A 285 11.33 1.84 -9.35
C VAL A 285 11.40 0.36 -8.99
N TRP A 286 12.09 -0.46 -9.81
CA TRP A 286 12.28 -1.89 -9.52
C TRP A 286 13.10 -2.12 -8.25
N PHE A 287 14.26 -1.44 -8.09
CA PHE A 287 15.05 -1.50 -6.87
C PHE A 287 14.27 -1.04 -5.65
N MET A 288 13.49 0.04 -5.78
CA MET A 288 12.64 0.52 -4.69
C MET A 288 11.55 -0.49 -4.34
N THR A 289 10.99 -1.20 -5.32
CA THR A 289 10.02 -2.28 -5.05
C THR A 289 10.66 -3.41 -4.24
N LEU A 290 11.89 -3.80 -4.56
CA LEU A 290 12.65 -4.79 -3.78
C LEU A 290 12.94 -4.29 -2.35
N TYR A 291 13.42 -3.06 -2.24
CA TYR A 291 13.67 -2.42 -0.95
C TYR A 291 12.40 -2.42 -0.08
N PHE A 292 11.26 -2.00 -0.63
CA PHE A 292 10.00 -2.03 0.11
C PHE A 292 9.51 -3.43 0.44
N SER A 293 9.74 -4.40 -0.42
CA SER A 293 9.36 -5.79 -0.14
C SER A 293 10.09 -6.35 1.09
N VAL A 294 11.32 -5.87 1.35
CA VAL A 294 12.11 -6.27 2.52
C VAL A 294 11.83 -5.34 3.72
N MET A 295 11.80 -4.03 3.49
CA MET A 295 11.69 -3.03 4.56
C MET A 295 10.28 -2.86 5.10
N LEU A 296 9.24 -3.12 4.29
CA LEU A 296 7.86 -3.01 4.75
C LEU A 296 7.55 -3.96 5.93
N PRO A 297 7.88 -5.26 5.87
CA PRO A 297 7.78 -6.13 7.04
C PRO A 297 8.59 -5.63 8.24
N LEU A 298 9.83 -5.18 8.01
CA LEU A 298 10.70 -4.66 9.08
C LEU A 298 10.15 -3.37 9.71
N ALA A 299 9.64 -2.45 8.90
CA ALA A 299 9.00 -1.22 9.38
C ALA A 299 7.72 -1.49 10.18
N LEU A 300 7.02 -2.60 9.92
CA LEU A 300 5.86 -3.03 10.70
C LEU A 300 6.26 -3.47 12.12
N PHE A 301 7.47 -4.00 12.29
CA PHE A 301 7.97 -4.47 13.58
C PHE A 301 8.79 -3.43 14.34
N GLY A 302 9.45 -2.49 13.66
CA GLY A 302 10.46 -1.60 14.24
C GLY A 302 10.14 -0.11 14.29
N GLY A 303 9.00 0.35 13.83
CA GLY A 303 8.78 1.81 13.70
C GLY A 303 9.76 2.44 12.68
N ASP A 304 9.87 3.63 12.54
CA ASP A 304 10.86 4.55 11.93
C ASP A 304 11.81 4.08 10.81
N GLY A 305 11.40 3.19 9.94
CA GLY A 305 12.11 3.02 8.67
C GLY A 305 12.04 4.31 7.83
N PRO A 306 13.13 4.74 7.17
CA PRO A 306 13.06 5.85 6.25
C PRO A 306 12.09 5.51 5.12
N GLY A 307 10.87 6.03 5.25
CA GLY A 307 9.92 6.00 4.15
C GLY A 307 10.45 6.83 2.97
N PRO A 308 10.16 6.48 1.74
CA PRO A 308 10.53 7.32 0.60
C PRO A 308 9.80 8.65 0.68
N ASP A 309 10.47 9.68 0.21
CA ASP A 309 10.03 11.08 0.26
C ASP A 309 8.66 11.29 -0.39
N ASN A 310 8.31 10.45 -1.36
CA ASN A 310 7.00 10.37 -1.97
C ASN A 310 6.79 8.96 -2.51
N LEU A 311 5.95 8.17 -1.89
CA LEU A 311 5.54 6.85 -2.40
C LEU A 311 5.03 6.92 -3.85
N SER A 312 4.38 8.03 -4.22
CA SER A 312 3.91 8.27 -5.59
C SER A 312 5.03 8.41 -6.62
N ASP A 313 6.24 8.81 -6.22
CA ASP A 313 7.39 8.92 -7.14
C ASP A 313 8.01 7.56 -7.45
N TYR A 314 7.74 6.57 -6.62
CA TYR A 314 8.23 5.20 -6.80
C TYR A 314 7.21 4.26 -7.42
N PHE A 315 5.92 4.64 -7.45
CA PHE A 315 4.87 3.85 -8.08
C PHE A 315 4.37 4.56 -9.35
N LEU A 316 4.78 4.02 -10.48
CA LEU A 316 4.33 4.53 -11.76
C LEU A 316 2.83 4.23 -11.96
N PRO A 317 2.00 5.23 -12.27
CA PRO A 317 0.60 5.02 -12.53
C PRO A 317 0.39 4.18 -13.78
N ALA A 318 -0.59 3.28 -13.72
CA ALA A 318 -1.03 2.50 -14.87
C ALA A 318 -2.38 3.04 -15.36
N VAL A 319 -2.45 3.37 -16.64
CA VAL A 319 -3.63 3.90 -17.33
C VAL A 319 -4.09 2.93 -18.41
N ARG A 320 -5.33 3.05 -18.87
CA ARG A 320 -5.81 2.20 -19.97
C ARG A 320 -5.23 2.67 -21.29
N ARG A 321 -4.78 1.73 -22.10
CA ARG A 321 -4.19 1.99 -23.43
C ARG A 321 -5.16 2.76 -24.32
N ARG A 322 -6.47 2.52 -24.22
CA ARG A 322 -7.48 3.25 -24.99
C ARG A 322 -7.55 4.74 -24.60
N ASP A 323 -7.35 5.08 -23.32
CA ASP A 323 -7.44 6.48 -22.86
C ASP A 323 -6.21 7.29 -23.35
N LEU A 324 -5.06 6.64 -23.58
CA LEU A 324 -3.89 7.26 -24.21
C LEU A 324 -4.11 7.59 -25.67
N ARG A 325 -4.80 6.73 -26.43
CA ARG A 325 -5.07 6.96 -27.86
C ARG A 325 -5.96 8.18 -28.10
N VAL A 326 -6.95 8.36 -27.25
CA VAL A 326 -7.85 9.53 -27.33
C VAL A 326 -7.07 10.84 -27.16
N GLN A 327 -6.04 10.88 -26.32
CA GLN A 327 -5.23 12.09 -26.14
C GLN A 327 -4.32 12.41 -27.32
N THR A 328 -3.82 11.41 -28.04
CA THR A 328 -2.98 11.61 -29.25
C THR A 328 -3.75 12.13 -30.45
N GLU A 329 -5.07 11.99 -30.46
CA GLU A 329 -5.94 12.52 -31.53
C GLU A 329 -6.32 14.00 -31.31
N PHE A 330 -6.05 14.55 -30.12
CA PHE A 330 -6.34 15.96 -29.76
C PHE A 330 -5.08 16.84 -29.67
N LEU A 331 -3.90 16.30 -29.96
CA LEU A 331 -2.63 17.02 -30.07
C LEU A 331 -2.18 17.11 -31.54
#